data_6a81b3a0139c954cabbc02379ed688ca
#
_entry.id   6a81b3a0139c954cabbc02379ed688ca
#
_cell.length_a   1.000
_cell.length_b   1.000
_cell.length_c   1.000
_cell.angle_alpha   90.00
_cell.angle_beta   90.00
_cell.angle_gamma   90.00
#
_symmetry.space_group_name_H-M   'P 1'
#
loop_
_entity.id
_entity.type
_entity.pdbx_description
1 polymer ?
#
loop_
_entity_poly.entity_id
_entity_poly.type
_entity_poly.pdbx_seq_one_letter_code
_entity_poly.pdbx_strand_id
1 'polypeptide(L)'
;MTPYLPLFDLPLVEPVQPVQPPESSAFQKLEQLSRQIREMETAGRPAQECIASGCLTMDRHLPHGGYARGSMLELLRSGPGSGVSSIALMIARQAIVDGKYLVVIDPQRQFYPPAMKSLGIPLERVIALQPANHADAIWGLAQVLRCSAVGAVIAEVGTLEDRVARKLQLAAEQGGGLGVFLRDARSARSQPSWADVQWLVRSATPEHNTHNLEMQHQDIRWFNLELARCSGGRTGARLTVGVNGHGQWIDAPTTQGARREHASALHLAAQLAQPARRSREIAG
;
A
#
# COMPACT_ATOMS: atom_id res chain seq x y z
N MET A 1 -24.19 -45.82 47.77
CA MET A 1 -25.10 -45.75 46.62
C MET A 1 -25.45 -44.29 46.41
N THR A 2 -24.75 -43.61 45.50
CA THR A 2 -24.98 -42.20 45.17
C THR A 2 -25.81 -42.16 43.88
N PRO A 3 -26.93 -41.46 43.81
CA PRO A 3 -27.76 -41.43 42.62
C PRO A 3 -27.14 -40.58 41.53
N TYR A 4 -27.09 -41.13 40.34
CA TYR A 4 -26.72 -40.50 39.08
C TYR A 4 -27.81 -39.49 38.69
N LEU A 5 -27.47 -38.20 38.60
CA LEU A 5 -28.32 -37.17 38.01
C LEU A 5 -28.14 -37.17 36.47
N PRO A 6 -29.22 -37.15 35.69
CA PRO A 6 -29.13 -37.12 34.23
C PRO A 6 -28.69 -35.72 33.73
N LEU A 7 -27.75 -35.70 32.78
CA LEU A 7 -27.02 -34.57 32.24
C LEU A 7 -27.76 -33.93 31.03
N PHE A 8 -29.09 -33.81 31.08
CA PHE A 8 -29.88 -33.26 29.97
C PHE A 8 -31.00 -32.37 30.47
N ASP A 9 -30.63 -31.18 30.96
CA ASP A 9 -31.55 -30.01 31.03
C ASP A 9 -30.71 -28.73 31.04
N LEU A 10 -30.00 -28.48 29.93
CA LEU A 10 -29.50 -27.12 29.65
C LEU A 10 -30.52 -26.43 28.74
N PRO A 11 -31.02 -25.25 29.09
CA PRO A 11 -31.92 -24.53 28.23
C PRO A 11 -31.19 -24.19 26.91
N LEU A 12 -31.88 -24.49 25.79
CA LEU A 12 -31.43 -24.10 24.45
C LEU A 12 -31.18 -22.58 24.43
N VAL A 13 -29.93 -22.21 24.29
CA VAL A 13 -29.55 -20.80 24.05
C VAL A 13 -30.07 -20.46 22.68
N GLU A 14 -31.07 -19.57 22.62
CA GLU A 14 -31.57 -19.04 21.37
C GLU A 14 -30.40 -18.38 20.58
N PRO A 15 -30.33 -18.56 19.25
CA PRO A 15 -29.29 -17.93 18.45
C PRO A 15 -29.42 -16.40 18.57
N VAL A 16 -28.40 -15.77 19.13
CA VAL A 16 -28.29 -14.32 19.19
C VAL A 16 -28.35 -13.78 17.76
N GLN A 17 -29.41 -13.06 17.44
CA GLN A 17 -29.53 -12.37 16.15
C GLN A 17 -28.33 -11.43 15.99
N PRO A 18 -27.70 -11.34 14.80
CA PRO A 18 -26.63 -10.42 14.57
C PRO A 18 -27.17 -8.98 14.79
N VAL A 19 -26.59 -8.30 15.78
CA VAL A 19 -26.89 -6.88 16.05
C VAL A 19 -26.48 -6.10 14.80
N GLN A 20 -27.45 -5.60 14.06
CA GLN A 20 -27.23 -4.67 12.98
C GLN A 20 -26.58 -3.41 13.60
N PRO A 21 -25.46 -2.91 13.05
CA PRO A 21 -24.87 -1.68 13.56
C PRO A 21 -25.92 -0.56 13.44
N PRO A 22 -26.07 0.32 14.46
CA PRO A 22 -27.05 1.38 14.42
C PRO A 22 -26.75 2.28 13.22
N GLU A 23 -27.67 2.35 12.27
CA GLU A 23 -27.71 3.39 11.23
C GLU A 23 -27.98 4.73 11.91
N SER A 24 -27.00 5.25 12.64
CA SER A 24 -27.17 6.54 13.26
C SER A 24 -27.11 7.61 12.16
N SER A 25 -28.15 8.40 12.08
CA SER A 25 -28.27 9.59 11.21
C SER A 25 -27.02 10.50 11.30
N ALA A 26 -26.27 10.41 12.40
CA ALA A 26 -24.99 11.07 12.62
C ALA A 26 -23.87 10.51 11.72
N PHE A 27 -23.79 9.19 11.51
CA PHE A 27 -22.78 8.58 10.65
C PHE A 27 -23.03 8.94 9.18
N GLN A 28 -24.27 8.93 8.73
CA GLN A 28 -24.64 9.34 7.36
C GLN A 28 -24.37 10.84 7.16
N LYS A 29 -24.65 11.70 8.14
CA LYS A 29 -24.30 13.12 8.07
C LYS A 29 -22.79 13.34 8.03
N LEU A 30 -22.01 12.59 8.78
CA LEU A 30 -20.55 12.67 8.77
C LEU A 30 -19.97 12.25 7.42
N GLU A 31 -20.53 11.20 6.83
CA GLU A 31 -20.16 10.74 5.49
C GLU A 31 -20.53 11.77 4.41
N GLN A 32 -21.70 12.37 4.52
CA GLN A 32 -22.15 13.40 3.61
C GLN A 32 -21.30 14.69 3.72
N LEU A 33 -21.02 15.15 4.94
CA LEU A 33 -20.11 16.28 5.18
C LEU A 33 -18.69 16.00 4.66
N SER A 34 -18.16 14.79 4.88
CA SER A 34 -16.87 14.38 4.38
C SER A 34 -16.82 14.30 2.85
N ARG A 35 -17.96 14.01 2.21
CA ARG A 35 -18.10 14.07 0.74
C ARG A 35 -18.14 15.51 0.24
N GLN A 36 -18.92 16.37 0.88
CA GLN A 36 -19.01 17.79 0.53
C GLN A 36 -17.68 18.52 0.69
N ILE A 37 -16.94 18.26 1.79
CA ILE A 37 -15.60 18.81 1.98
C ILE A 37 -14.67 18.38 0.86
N ARG A 38 -14.70 17.09 0.48
CA ARG A 38 -13.90 16.56 -0.64
C ARG A 38 -14.27 17.19 -1.98
N GLU A 39 -15.57 17.39 -2.24
CA GLU A 39 -16.05 18.06 -3.45
C GLU A 39 -15.61 19.53 -3.49
N MET A 40 -15.62 20.22 -2.36
CA MET A 40 -15.13 21.62 -2.27
C MET A 40 -13.61 21.71 -2.40
N GLU A 41 -12.85 20.76 -1.84
CA GLU A 41 -11.40 20.69 -1.98
C GLU A 41 -10.97 20.37 -3.43
N THR A 42 -11.80 19.61 -4.15
CA THR A 42 -11.56 19.22 -5.56
C THR A 42 -12.13 20.20 -6.57
N ALA A 43 -13.19 20.92 -6.25
CA ALA A 43 -13.90 21.82 -7.17
C ALA A 43 -13.07 23.05 -7.65
N GLY A 44 -11.95 23.33 -7.00
CA GLY A 44 -11.05 24.44 -7.38
C GLY A 44 -9.75 24.02 -8.04
N ARG A 45 -9.46 22.72 -8.16
CA ARG A 45 -8.25 22.23 -8.83
C ARG A 45 -8.61 21.68 -10.20
N PRO A 46 -8.02 22.19 -11.30
CA PRO A 46 -8.13 21.56 -12.60
C PRO A 46 -7.71 20.10 -12.45
N ALA A 47 -8.25 19.20 -13.28
CA ALA A 47 -7.90 17.77 -13.26
C ALA A 47 -6.38 17.63 -13.18
N GLN A 48 -5.87 17.45 -11.97
CA GLN A 48 -4.43 17.49 -11.71
C GLN A 48 -3.89 16.19 -12.30
N GLU A 49 -2.99 16.31 -13.26
CA GLU A 49 -2.30 15.14 -13.81
C GLU A 49 -1.74 14.31 -12.65
N CYS A 50 -2.10 13.04 -12.60
CA CYS A 50 -1.65 12.13 -11.55
C CYS A 50 -0.51 11.24 -12.05
N ILE A 51 0.39 10.90 -11.15
CA ILE A 51 1.42 9.91 -11.34
C ILE A 51 0.89 8.60 -10.75
N ALA A 52 0.63 7.60 -11.60
CA ALA A 52 0.24 6.28 -11.11
C ALA A 52 1.35 5.67 -10.25
N SER A 53 1.03 4.83 -9.27
CA SER A 53 2.04 4.06 -8.54
C SER A 53 2.65 2.94 -9.39
N GLY A 54 1.97 2.57 -10.47
CA GLY A 54 2.23 1.37 -11.26
C GLY A 54 1.63 0.09 -10.65
N CYS A 55 0.95 0.21 -9.52
CA CYS A 55 0.22 -0.86 -8.85
C CYS A 55 -1.26 -0.50 -8.78
N LEU A 56 -2.10 -1.17 -9.58
CA LEU A 56 -3.54 -0.88 -9.64
C LEU A 56 -4.23 -1.01 -8.28
N THR A 57 -3.75 -1.94 -7.46
CA THR A 57 -4.29 -2.15 -6.12
C THR A 57 -4.03 -0.95 -5.20
N MET A 58 -2.87 -0.30 -5.31
CA MET A 58 -2.58 0.95 -4.60
C MET A 58 -3.39 2.12 -5.16
N ASP A 59 -3.41 2.27 -6.49
CA ASP A 59 -4.00 3.39 -7.19
C ASP A 59 -5.51 3.53 -6.92
N ARG A 60 -6.22 2.41 -6.73
CA ARG A 60 -7.65 2.39 -6.35
C ARG A 60 -7.96 3.05 -5.01
N HIS A 61 -6.97 3.18 -4.13
CA HIS A 61 -7.11 3.81 -2.81
C HIS A 61 -6.64 5.27 -2.79
N LEU A 62 -6.08 5.74 -3.92
CA LEU A 62 -5.61 7.12 -4.07
C LEU A 62 -6.64 7.99 -4.79
N PRO A 63 -6.74 9.28 -4.44
CA PRO A 63 -7.54 10.24 -5.19
C PRO A 63 -7.11 10.26 -6.66
N HIS A 64 -8.06 10.24 -7.57
CA HIS A 64 -7.81 10.29 -9.01
C HIS A 64 -6.96 9.14 -9.57
N GLY A 65 -6.80 8.03 -8.83
CA GLY A 65 -6.05 6.85 -9.28
C GLY A 65 -4.53 7.01 -9.28
N GLY A 66 -3.99 7.90 -8.46
CA GLY A 66 -2.54 8.12 -8.38
C GLY A 66 -2.14 9.26 -7.44
N TYR A 67 -0.86 9.60 -7.46
CA TYR A 67 -0.28 10.72 -6.72
C TYR A 67 -0.38 12.00 -7.56
N ALA A 68 -0.89 13.07 -6.97
CA ALA A 68 -0.95 14.36 -7.66
C ALA A 68 0.47 14.86 -8.01
N ARG A 69 0.65 15.45 -9.19
CA ARG A 69 1.93 16.09 -9.52
C ARG A 69 2.20 17.24 -8.56
N GLY A 70 3.44 17.36 -8.11
CA GLY A 70 3.83 18.36 -7.12
C GLY A 70 3.45 18.00 -5.69
N SER A 71 2.99 16.77 -5.43
CA SER A 71 2.66 16.29 -4.09
C SER A 71 3.85 15.66 -3.38
N MET A 72 3.68 15.46 -2.07
CA MET A 72 4.64 14.77 -1.23
C MET A 72 4.08 13.44 -0.74
N LEU A 73 4.83 12.37 -0.93
CA LEU A 73 4.57 11.02 -0.45
C LEU A 73 5.54 10.67 0.67
N GLU A 74 5.05 10.20 1.79
CA GLU A 74 5.87 9.57 2.83
C GLU A 74 5.71 8.06 2.82
N LEU A 75 6.83 7.34 2.84
CA LEU A 75 6.89 5.91 3.05
C LEU A 75 7.52 5.63 4.40
N LEU A 76 6.71 5.10 5.32
CA LEU A 76 7.13 4.82 6.68
C LEU A 76 7.74 3.43 6.78
N ARG A 77 8.97 3.37 7.21
CA ARG A 77 9.72 2.15 7.48
C ARG A 77 9.29 1.56 8.82
N SER A 78 8.77 0.34 8.83
CA SER A 78 8.43 -0.35 10.10
C SER A 78 9.64 -0.89 10.83
N GLY A 79 10.77 -1.06 10.14
CA GLY A 79 12.04 -1.59 10.65
C GLY A 79 13.01 -1.91 9.51
N PRO A 80 14.20 -2.43 9.82
CA PRO A 80 15.16 -2.92 8.83
C PRO A 80 14.50 -3.96 7.91
N GLY A 81 14.84 -3.94 6.62
CA GLY A 81 14.30 -4.89 5.65
C GLY A 81 12.83 -4.70 5.29
N SER A 82 12.18 -3.61 5.71
CA SER A 82 10.77 -3.33 5.39
C SER A 82 10.48 -3.22 3.88
N GLY A 83 11.49 -2.99 3.04
CA GLY A 83 11.37 -2.84 1.60
C GLY A 83 10.95 -1.45 1.13
N VAL A 84 10.95 -0.47 2.03
CA VAL A 84 10.53 0.91 1.75
C VAL A 84 11.26 1.51 0.54
N SER A 85 12.56 1.26 0.40
CA SER A 85 13.36 1.76 -0.74
C SER A 85 12.93 1.13 -2.06
N SER A 86 12.59 -0.17 -2.07
CA SER A 86 12.09 -0.85 -3.28
C SER A 86 10.75 -0.27 -3.72
N ILE A 87 9.83 -0.06 -2.78
CA ILE A 87 8.53 0.56 -3.05
C ILE A 87 8.70 2.00 -3.57
N ALA A 88 9.60 2.78 -2.95
CA ALA A 88 9.91 4.14 -3.38
C ALA A 88 10.41 4.18 -4.84
N LEU A 89 11.33 3.30 -5.20
CA LEU A 89 11.89 3.19 -6.54
C LEU A 89 10.82 2.77 -7.56
N MET A 90 9.96 1.83 -7.22
CA MET A 90 8.86 1.38 -8.07
C MET A 90 7.88 2.50 -8.39
N ILE A 91 7.52 3.31 -7.39
CA ILE A 91 6.65 4.48 -7.57
C ILE A 91 7.37 5.57 -8.38
N ALA A 92 8.63 5.90 -8.00
CA ALA A 92 9.42 6.93 -8.67
C ALA A 92 9.67 6.62 -10.16
N ARG A 93 9.79 5.34 -10.52
CA ARG A 93 9.90 4.92 -11.92
C ARG A 93 8.76 5.44 -12.78
N GLN A 94 7.55 5.47 -12.27
CA GLN A 94 6.38 5.96 -13.01
C GLN A 94 6.43 7.48 -13.26
N ALA A 95 7.06 8.22 -12.36
CA ALA A 95 7.19 9.66 -12.48
C ALA A 95 8.22 10.13 -13.53
N ILE A 96 9.08 9.23 -14.03
CA ILE A 96 10.14 9.53 -15.00
C ILE A 96 9.86 9.00 -16.41
N VAL A 97 8.70 8.40 -16.65
CA VAL A 97 8.30 7.82 -17.95
C VAL A 97 8.39 8.88 -19.06
N ASP A 98 8.03 10.13 -18.78
CA ASP A 98 8.04 11.25 -19.74
C ASP A 98 9.46 11.80 -20.03
N GLY A 99 10.51 11.03 -19.78
CA GLY A 99 11.90 11.45 -19.99
C GLY A 99 12.47 12.37 -18.92
N LYS A 100 11.76 12.53 -17.81
CA LYS A 100 12.23 13.27 -16.61
C LYS A 100 13.31 12.51 -15.85
N TYR A 101 13.92 13.17 -14.89
CA TYR A 101 14.97 12.60 -14.05
C TYR A 101 14.44 12.14 -12.70
N LEU A 102 15.03 11.06 -12.19
CA LEU A 102 14.94 10.65 -10.79
C LEU A 102 16.17 11.21 -10.05
N VAL A 103 15.93 11.91 -8.96
CA VAL A 103 17.02 12.37 -8.09
C VAL A 103 16.95 11.62 -6.76
N VAL A 104 18.08 11.11 -6.30
CA VAL A 104 18.22 10.45 -4.99
C VAL A 104 19.14 11.31 -4.13
N ILE A 105 18.64 11.77 -2.98
CA ILE A 105 19.46 12.47 -1.98
C ILE A 105 20.04 11.41 -1.05
N ASP A 106 21.34 11.17 -1.17
CA ASP A 106 22.05 10.06 -0.51
C ASP A 106 23.28 10.56 0.27
N PRO A 107 23.09 11.23 1.40
CA PRO A 107 24.19 11.74 2.23
C PRO A 107 25.06 10.61 2.81
N GLN A 108 24.52 9.42 2.95
CA GLN A 108 25.19 8.25 3.56
C GLN A 108 25.89 7.36 2.53
N ARG A 109 25.77 7.66 1.23
CA ARG A 109 26.34 6.89 0.11
C ARG A 109 25.91 5.43 0.12
N GLN A 110 24.64 5.18 0.43
CA GLN A 110 24.02 3.84 0.46
C GLN A 110 23.29 3.49 -0.82
N PHE A 111 23.20 4.43 -1.75
CA PHE A 111 22.58 4.23 -3.04
C PHE A 111 23.31 3.14 -3.83
N TYR A 112 22.55 2.14 -4.28
CA TYR A 112 23.08 0.99 -5.04
C TYR A 112 22.52 0.97 -6.46
N PRO A 113 23.23 1.54 -7.45
CA PRO A 113 22.77 1.66 -8.83
C PRO A 113 22.33 0.35 -9.49
N PRO A 114 22.98 -0.82 -9.28
CA PRO A 114 22.54 -2.07 -9.88
C PRO A 114 21.09 -2.45 -9.55
N ALA A 115 20.60 -2.13 -8.35
CA ALA A 115 19.22 -2.38 -7.97
C ALA A 115 18.22 -1.61 -8.85
N MET A 116 18.59 -0.44 -9.36
CA MET A 116 17.72 0.33 -10.26
C MET A 116 17.57 -0.33 -11.62
N LYS A 117 18.66 -0.88 -12.16
CA LYS A 117 18.61 -1.60 -13.43
C LYS A 117 17.68 -2.82 -13.34
N SER A 118 17.73 -3.58 -12.25
CA SER A 118 16.84 -4.73 -12.05
C SER A 118 15.37 -4.31 -11.91
N LEU A 119 15.11 -3.09 -11.39
CA LEU A 119 13.76 -2.52 -11.31
C LEU A 119 13.31 -1.81 -12.61
N GLY A 120 14.09 -1.85 -13.68
CA GLY A 120 13.77 -1.22 -14.96
C GLY A 120 13.87 0.31 -14.95
N ILE A 121 14.71 0.88 -14.09
CA ILE A 121 14.99 2.32 -14.05
C ILE A 121 16.24 2.61 -14.86
N PRO A 122 16.18 3.45 -15.92
CA PRO A 122 17.32 3.79 -16.73
C PRO A 122 18.32 4.65 -15.96
N LEU A 123 19.55 4.18 -15.79
CA LEU A 123 20.58 4.84 -14.97
C LEU A 123 20.98 6.23 -15.51
N GLU A 124 20.87 6.44 -16.80
CA GLU A 124 21.10 7.73 -17.47
C GLU A 124 20.08 8.80 -17.08
N ARG A 125 18.99 8.41 -16.44
CA ARG A 125 17.95 9.30 -15.89
C ARG A 125 18.02 9.44 -14.38
N VAL A 126 19.10 8.92 -13.75
CA VAL A 126 19.24 8.96 -12.30
C VAL A 126 20.40 9.85 -11.89
N ILE A 127 20.14 10.75 -10.95
CA ILE A 127 21.13 11.65 -10.36
C ILE A 127 21.19 11.33 -8.87
N ALA A 128 22.36 10.92 -8.37
CA ALA A 128 22.60 10.77 -6.94
C ALA A 128 23.31 12.01 -6.39
N LEU A 129 22.67 12.73 -5.48
CA LEU A 129 23.26 13.86 -4.77
C LEU A 129 23.78 13.40 -3.42
N GLN A 130 25.02 13.71 -3.12
CA GLN A 130 25.71 13.34 -1.89
C GLN A 130 26.08 14.59 -1.09
N PRO A 131 25.11 15.24 -0.42
CA PRO A 131 25.36 16.44 0.37
C PRO A 131 26.28 16.14 1.54
N ALA A 132 27.12 17.10 1.90
CA ALA A 132 28.11 16.95 2.96
C ALA A 132 27.48 17.00 4.37
N ASN A 133 26.35 17.68 4.51
CA ASN A 133 25.66 17.88 5.79
C ASN A 133 24.14 17.99 5.60
N HIS A 134 23.40 18.03 6.69
CA HIS A 134 21.95 18.11 6.68
C HIS A 134 21.41 19.41 6.04
N ALA A 135 22.06 20.54 6.27
CA ALA A 135 21.62 21.83 5.70
C ALA A 135 21.72 21.80 4.18
N ASP A 136 22.83 21.29 3.62
CA ASP A 136 23.01 21.10 2.18
C ASP A 136 22.03 20.10 1.61
N ALA A 137 21.69 19.04 2.36
CA ALA A 137 20.67 18.06 1.96
C ALA A 137 19.30 18.72 1.79
N ILE A 138 18.86 19.50 2.78
CA ILE A 138 17.58 20.23 2.73
C ILE A 138 17.58 21.29 1.64
N TRP A 139 18.68 22.02 1.49
CA TRP A 139 18.81 23.01 0.42
C TRP A 139 18.74 22.35 -0.95
N GLY A 140 19.53 21.30 -1.18
CA GLY A 140 19.55 20.55 -2.43
C GLY A 140 18.18 19.95 -2.75
N LEU A 141 17.53 19.35 -1.74
CA LEU A 141 16.18 18.80 -1.87
C LEU A 141 15.18 19.87 -2.34
N ALA A 142 15.21 21.07 -1.75
CA ALA A 142 14.36 22.17 -2.17
C ALA A 142 14.63 22.65 -3.61
N GLN A 143 15.90 22.66 -4.05
CA GLN A 143 16.25 23.04 -5.43
C GLN A 143 15.76 22.00 -6.44
N VAL A 144 15.98 20.72 -6.14
CA VAL A 144 15.58 19.59 -7.00
C VAL A 144 14.07 19.52 -7.14
N LEU A 145 13.31 19.69 -6.04
CA LEU A 145 11.85 19.70 -6.06
C LEU A 145 11.26 20.80 -6.93
N ARG A 146 11.93 21.96 -7.05
CA ARG A 146 11.50 23.08 -7.92
C ARG A 146 11.77 22.84 -9.41
N CYS A 147 12.63 21.88 -9.74
CA CYS A 147 13.07 21.68 -11.11
C CYS A 147 12.02 20.87 -11.89
N SER A 148 11.43 21.46 -12.92
CA SER A 148 10.41 20.80 -13.75
C SER A 148 10.94 19.62 -14.57
N ALA A 149 12.25 19.51 -14.77
CA ALA A 149 12.88 18.36 -15.41
C ALA A 149 12.95 17.12 -14.49
N VAL A 150 12.69 17.29 -13.19
CA VAL A 150 12.70 16.20 -12.22
C VAL A 150 11.28 15.61 -12.08
N GLY A 151 11.17 14.31 -12.34
CA GLY A 151 9.90 13.58 -12.20
C GLY A 151 9.67 13.13 -10.77
N ALA A 152 10.74 12.66 -10.10
CA ALA A 152 10.67 12.25 -8.70
C ALA A 152 11.97 12.56 -7.96
N VAL A 153 11.84 12.79 -6.65
CA VAL A 153 12.97 12.90 -5.72
C VAL A 153 12.76 11.89 -4.62
N ILE A 154 13.77 11.08 -4.32
CA ILE A 154 13.77 10.18 -3.16
C ILE A 154 14.78 10.74 -2.14
N ALA A 155 14.34 10.90 -0.90
CA ALA A 155 15.19 11.36 0.20
C ALA A 155 14.83 10.65 1.49
N GLU A 156 15.83 10.23 2.26
CA GLU A 156 15.62 9.86 3.65
C GLU A 156 15.58 11.14 4.49
N VAL A 157 14.46 11.36 5.15
CA VAL A 157 14.25 12.55 5.98
C VAL A 157 13.96 12.13 7.42
N GLY A 158 14.61 12.79 8.34
CA GLY A 158 14.31 12.67 9.77
C GLY A 158 13.16 13.57 10.17
N THR A 159 13.35 14.26 11.27
CA THR A 159 12.48 15.32 11.75
C THR A 159 12.61 16.54 10.85
N LEU A 160 11.50 17.01 10.29
CA LEU A 160 11.43 18.27 9.57
C LEU A 160 10.69 19.30 10.42
N GLU A 161 11.28 20.49 10.56
CA GLU A 161 10.58 21.64 11.10
C GLU A 161 9.44 22.05 10.16
N ASP A 162 8.32 22.50 10.72
CA ASP A 162 7.13 22.90 9.96
C ASP A 162 7.43 23.87 8.82
N ARG A 163 8.29 24.86 9.10
CA ARG A 163 8.73 25.85 8.10
C ARG A 163 9.49 25.20 6.93
N VAL A 164 10.34 24.23 7.24
CA VAL A 164 11.11 23.50 6.21
C VAL A 164 10.17 22.62 5.40
N ALA A 165 9.30 21.87 6.05
CA ALA A 165 8.32 21.03 5.39
C ALA A 165 7.40 21.81 4.44
N ARG A 166 6.90 22.97 4.90
CA ARG A 166 6.10 23.87 4.06
C ARG A 166 6.89 24.41 2.85
N LYS A 167 8.18 24.74 3.04
CA LYS A 167 9.06 25.18 1.94
C LYS A 167 9.23 24.06 0.89
N LEU A 168 9.40 22.81 1.32
CA LEU A 168 9.54 21.65 0.43
C LEU A 168 8.24 21.37 -0.32
N GLN A 169 7.09 21.49 0.35
CA GLN A 169 5.78 21.35 -0.28
C GLN A 169 5.59 22.38 -1.41
N LEU A 170 5.83 23.64 -1.15
CA LEU A 170 5.75 24.71 -2.16
C LEU A 170 6.74 24.49 -3.31
N ALA A 171 7.94 23.96 -3.01
CA ALA A 171 8.92 23.61 -4.03
C ALA A 171 8.44 22.47 -4.93
N ALA A 172 7.81 21.45 -4.37
CA ALA A 172 7.22 20.33 -5.12
C ALA A 172 6.05 20.80 -5.99
N GLU A 173 5.15 21.61 -5.44
CA GLU A 173 4.03 22.21 -6.17
C GLU A 173 4.53 23.02 -7.39
N GLN A 174 5.62 23.79 -7.23
CA GLN A 174 6.21 24.59 -8.29
C GLN A 174 6.85 23.73 -9.39
N GLY A 175 7.58 22.67 -9.03
CA GLY A 175 8.31 21.83 -10.00
C GLY A 175 7.44 20.78 -10.65
N GLY A 176 6.33 20.37 -10.02
CA GLY A 176 5.40 19.38 -10.53
C GLY A 176 5.92 17.93 -10.48
N GLY A 177 7.06 17.68 -9.82
CA GLY A 177 7.58 16.35 -9.55
C GLY A 177 6.99 15.73 -8.28
N LEU A 178 7.23 14.44 -8.04
CA LEU A 178 6.81 13.73 -6.83
C LEU A 178 7.94 13.71 -5.80
N GLY A 179 7.70 14.28 -4.60
CA GLY A 179 8.60 14.14 -3.46
C GLY A 179 8.32 12.83 -2.72
N VAL A 180 9.26 11.88 -2.72
CA VAL A 180 9.14 10.60 -2.01
C VAL A 180 10.09 10.59 -0.81
N PHE A 181 9.53 10.66 0.39
CA PHE A 181 10.29 10.75 1.63
C PHE A 181 10.25 9.44 2.40
N LEU A 182 11.42 8.94 2.74
CA LEU A 182 11.58 7.75 3.56
C LEU A 182 11.76 8.18 5.01
N ARG A 183 10.91 7.66 5.92
CA ARG A 183 10.97 7.99 7.35
C ARG A 183 10.83 6.74 8.20
N ASP A 184 11.37 6.79 9.41
CA ASP A 184 11.10 5.75 10.41
C ASP A 184 9.69 5.93 11.00
N ALA A 185 8.92 4.84 11.06
CA ALA A 185 7.55 4.87 11.57
C ALA A 185 7.46 5.29 13.04
N ARG A 186 8.51 5.05 13.83
CA ARG A 186 8.56 5.46 15.23
C ARG A 186 8.69 6.98 15.34
N SER A 187 9.58 7.57 14.54
CA SER A 187 9.76 9.02 14.50
C SER A 187 8.55 9.75 13.97
N ALA A 188 7.85 9.14 12.99
CA ALA A 188 6.66 9.73 12.39
C ALA A 188 5.45 9.81 13.34
N ARG A 189 5.39 8.97 14.39
CA ARG A 189 4.29 9.01 15.38
C ARG A 189 4.32 10.24 16.28
N SER A 190 5.48 10.82 16.51
CA SER A 190 5.67 11.97 17.39
C SER A 190 5.58 13.31 16.67
N GLN A 191 5.42 13.31 15.34
CA GLN A 191 5.47 14.52 14.54
C GLN A 191 4.38 14.52 13.47
N PRO A 192 3.74 15.68 13.23
CA PRO A 192 2.78 15.81 12.15
C PRO A 192 3.45 15.52 10.80
N SER A 193 2.70 14.87 9.90
CA SER A 193 3.12 14.66 8.52
C SER A 193 2.61 15.81 7.67
N TRP A 194 3.47 16.32 6.80
CA TRP A 194 3.16 17.31 5.76
C TRP A 194 2.89 16.66 4.39
N ALA A 195 3.04 15.33 4.32
CA ALA A 195 2.81 14.61 3.08
C ALA A 195 1.32 14.53 2.76
N ASP A 196 1.00 14.55 1.47
CA ASP A 196 -0.36 14.34 0.96
C ASP A 196 -0.79 12.89 1.16
N VAL A 197 0.14 11.96 0.98
CA VAL A 197 -0.09 10.52 1.14
C VAL A 197 1.00 9.92 2.03
N GLN A 198 0.60 9.02 2.92
CA GLN A 198 1.52 8.31 3.80
C GLN A 198 1.19 6.82 3.82
N TRP A 199 2.15 5.98 3.47
CA TRP A 199 2.07 4.53 3.54
C TRP A 199 3.02 3.98 4.59
N LEU A 200 2.52 3.12 5.46
CA LEU A 200 3.35 2.28 6.32
C LEU A 200 3.71 1.00 5.58
N VAL A 201 4.99 0.73 5.44
CA VAL A 201 5.54 -0.40 4.67
C VAL A 201 6.15 -1.43 5.61
N ARG A 202 5.71 -2.68 5.48
CA ARG A 202 6.24 -3.84 6.18
C ARG A 202 6.61 -4.93 5.19
N SER A 203 7.70 -5.62 5.42
CA SER A 203 7.95 -6.88 4.73
C SER A 203 6.86 -7.89 5.11
N ALA A 204 6.39 -8.65 4.15
CA ALA A 204 5.42 -9.71 4.36
C ALA A 204 6.04 -11.04 3.96
N THR A 205 5.75 -12.08 4.75
CA THR A 205 5.98 -13.45 4.32
C THR A 205 4.67 -13.93 3.71
N PRO A 206 4.64 -14.48 2.49
CA PRO A 206 3.42 -15.03 1.96
C PRO A 206 2.97 -16.16 2.90
N GLU A 207 1.74 -16.07 3.41
CA GLU A 207 1.11 -17.23 4.03
C GLU A 207 1.11 -18.32 2.96
N HIS A 208 1.69 -19.46 3.29
CA HIS A 208 1.89 -20.59 2.39
C HIS A 208 0.56 -21.01 1.76
N ASN A 209 0.25 -20.44 0.61
CA ASN A 209 -0.77 -20.97 -0.26
C ASN A 209 -0.11 -22.11 -1.04
N THR A 210 -0.13 -23.32 -0.44
CA THR A 210 0.49 -24.56 -0.93
C THR A 210 -0.04 -25.02 -2.29
N HIS A 211 -0.98 -24.31 -2.90
CA HIS A 211 -1.64 -24.73 -4.14
C HIS A 211 -1.09 -24.09 -5.42
N ASN A 212 -0.12 -23.17 -5.36
CA ASN A 212 0.43 -22.56 -6.57
C ASN A 212 1.94 -22.81 -6.65
N LEU A 213 2.32 -24.03 -7.06
CA LEU A 213 3.72 -24.45 -7.26
C LEU A 213 4.49 -23.56 -8.25
N GLU A 214 3.80 -22.93 -9.21
CA GLU A 214 4.40 -22.03 -10.18
C GLU A 214 4.89 -20.71 -9.58
N MET A 215 4.27 -20.22 -8.49
CA MET A 215 4.71 -19.01 -7.80
C MET A 215 5.89 -19.25 -6.84
N GLN A 216 6.18 -20.49 -6.47
CA GLN A 216 7.28 -20.83 -5.54
C GLN A 216 8.67 -20.66 -6.19
N HIS A 217 8.76 -20.60 -7.52
CA HIS A 217 10.01 -20.43 -8.25
C HIS A 217 10.29 -18.98 -8.69
N GLN A 218 9.37 -18.04 -8.42
CA GLN A 218 9.60 -16.64 -8.70
C GLN A 218 10.17 -15.95 -7.45
N ASP A 219 11.26 -15.21 -7.63
CA ASP A 219 11.88 -14.39 -6.59
C ASP A 219 11.00 -13.15 -6.29
N ILE A 220 9.83 -13.41 -5.68
CA ILE A 220 8.85 -12.38 -5.33
C ILE A 220 9.05 -11.93 -3.89
N ARG A 221 9.27 -10.65 -3.70
CA ARG A 221 9.26 -10.02 -2.37
C ARG A 221 7.89 -9.44 -2.09
N TRP A 222 7.31 -9.84 -0.95
CA TRP A 222 5.99 -9.41 -0.53
C TRP A 222 6.05 -8.30 0.50
N PHE A 223 5.07 -7.39 0.43
CA PHE A 223 4.96 -6.23 1.30
C PHE A 223 3.52 -6.03 1.74
N ASN A 224 3.35 -5.70 3.03
CA ASN A 224 2.09 -5.20 3.56
C ASN A 224 2.17 -3.67 3.62
N LEU A 225 1.24 -3.03 2.96
CA LEU A 225 1.09 -1.58 2.90
C LEU A 225 -0.15 -1.16 3.67
N GLU A 226 -0.04 -0.16 4.54
CA GLU A 226 -1.17 0.43 5.25
C GLU A 226 -1.23 1.93 4.94
N LEU A 227 -2.35 2.39 4.39
CA LEU A 227 -2.56 3.79 4.06
C LEU A 227 -2.87 4.58 5.34
N ALA A 228 -1.83 5.17 5.93
CA ALA A 228 -1.92 5.88 7.19
C ALA A 228 -2.50 7.30 7.04
N ARG A 229 -2.24 7.95 5.90
CA ARG A 229 -2.75 9.29 5.55
C ARG A 229 -3.01 9.38 4.06
N CYS A 230 -4.08 10.09 3.69
CA CYS A 230 -4.40 10.43 2.31
C CYS A 230 -5.23 11.72 2.27
N SER A 231 -4.67 12.81 1.77
CA SER A 231 -5.37 14.07 1.57
C SER A 231 -6.47 13.90 0.51
N GLY A 232 -7.71 14.21 0.85
CA GLY A 232 -8.86 14.01 -0.04
C GLY A 232 -9.30 12.54 -0.23
N GLY A 233 -8.65 11.58 0.44
CA GLY A 233 -8.95 10.15 0.35
C GLY A 233 -9.39 9.51 1.67
N ARG A 234 -9.69 8.19 1.63
CA ARG A 234 -9.95 7.37 2.82
C ARG A 234 -8.62 6.79 3.33
N THR A 235 -8.44 6.73 4.62
CA THR A 235 -7.29 6.11 5.30
C THR A 235 -7.65 4.71 5.81
N GLY A 236 -6.64 3.97 6.26
CA GLY A 236 -6.81 2.65 6.88
C GLY A 236 -6.86 1.47 5.89
N ALA A 237 -6.75 1.71 4.58
CA ALA A 237 -6.65 0.62 3.61
C ALA A 237 -5.38 -0.21 3.88
N ARG A 238 -5.52 -1.53 3.84
CA ARG A 238 -4.43 -2.49 4.00
C ARG A 238 -4.33 -3.35 2.77
N LEU A 239 -3.14 -3.42 2.19
CA LEU A 239 -2.87 -4.09 0.93
C LEU A 239 -1.69 -5.02 1.12
N THR A 240 -1.73 -6.18 0.44
CA THR A 240 -0.54 -7.02 0.25
C THR A 240 -0.18 -6.98 -1.22
N VAL A 241 1.06 -6.61 -1.52
CA VAL A 241 1.58 -6.52 -2.88
C VAL A 241 2.92 -7.22 -2.97
N GLY A 242 3.20 -7.82 -4.11
CA GLY A 242 4.49 -8.44 -4.43
C GLY A 242 5.27 -7.60 -5.43
N VAL A 243 6.59 -7.76 -5.43
CA VAL A 243 7.50 -7.25 -6.46
C VAL A 243 8.42 -8.39 -6.86
N ASN A 244 8.41 -8.76 -8.14
CA ASN A 244 9.32 -9.78 -8.67
C ASN A 244 10.73 -9.22 -8.93
N GLY A 245 11.67 -10.10 -9.25
CA GLY A 245 13.06 -9.74 -9.54
C GLY A 245 13.25 -8.79 -10.75
N HIS A 246 12.22 -8.63 -11.59
CA HIS A 246 12.19 -7.72 -12.75
C HIS A 246 11.51 -6.38 -12.46
N GLY A 247 11.17 -6.11 -11.23
CA GLY A 247 10.50 -4.86 -10.86
C GLY A 247 9.07 -4.74 -11.40
N GLN A 248 8.34 -5.85 -11.43
CA GLN A 248 6.92 -5.85 -11.75
C GLN A 248 6.09 -6.05 -10.49
N TRP A 249 4.97 -5.33 -10.41
CA TRP A 249 4.02 -5.52 -9.34
C TRP A 249 3.24 -6.82 -9.52
N ILE A 250 3.05 -7.53 -8.43
CA ILE A 250 2.27 -8.76 -8.35
C ILE A 250 1.16 -8.54 -7.32
N ASP A 251 -0.08 -8.70 -7.73
CA ASP A 251 -1.20 -8.63 -6.80
C ASP A 251 -1.24 -9.90 -5.94
N ALA A 252 -1.53 -9.74 -4.65
CA ALA A 252 -1.75 -10.90 -3.80
C ALA A 252 -3.00 -11.65 -4.27
N PRO A 253 -2.98 -12.99 -4.27
CA PRO A 253 -4.16 -13.77 -4.59
C PRO A 253 -5.28 -13.40 -3.62
N THR A 254 -6.42 -12.97 -4.17
CA THR A 254 -7.56 -12.52 -3.37
C THR A 254 -8.13 -13.71 -2.61
N THR A 255 -8.13 -13.66 -1.29
CA THR A 255 -8.64 -14.72 -0.39
C THR A 255 -10.12 -15.09 -0.65
N GLN A 256 -10.86 -14.29 -1.41
CA GLN A 256 -12.23 -14.61 -1.84
C GLN A 256 -12.29 -15.73 -2.89
N GLY A 257 -11.27 -15.90 -3.74
CA GLY A 257 -11.17 -17.02 -4.68
C GLY A 257 -10.92 -18.34 -3.94
N ALA A 258 -10.01 -18.33 -2.98
CA ALA A 258 -9.67 -19.54 -2.19
C ALA A 258 -10.85 -20.06 -1.36
N ARG A 259 -11.71 -19.19 -0.82
CA ARG A 259 -12.95 -19.65 -0.14
C ARG A 259 -13.96 -20.29 -1.09
N ARG A 260 -14.08 -19.80 -2.32
CA ARG A 260 -14.98 -20.41 -3.33
C ARG A 260 -14.45 -21.74 -3.85
N GLU A 261 -13.14 -21.83 -4.09
CA GLU A 261 -12.48 -23.08 -4.52
C GLU A 261 -12.52 -24.14 -3.43
N HIS A 262 -12.29 -23.78 -2.15
CA HIS A 262 -12.44 -24.70 -1.03
C HIS A 262 -13.88 -25.19 -0.85
N ALA A 263 -14.87 -24.32 -1.00
CA ALA A 263 -16.27 -24.70 -0.95
C ALA A 263 -16.62 -25.66 -2.09
N SER A 264 -16.10 -25.43 -3.30
CA SER A 264 -16.30 -26.30 -4.45
C SER A 264 -15.58 -27.64 -4.29
N ALA A 265 -14.34 -27.65 -3.77
CA ALA A 265 -13.58 -28.87 -3.52
C ALA A 265 -14.19 -29.74 -2.43
N LEU A 266 -14.69 -29.12 -1.36
CA LEU A 266 -15.42 -29.83 -0.30
C LEU A 266 -16.74 -30.42 -0.80
N HIS A 267 -17.45 -29.73 -1.69
CA HIS A 267 -18.68 -30.20 -2.31
C HIS A 267 -18.42 -31.41 -3.23
N LEU A 268 -17.36 -31.37 -4.01
CA LEU A 268 -16.94 -32.46 -4.88
C LEU A 268 -16.52 -33.71 -4.06
N ALA A 269 -15.74 -33.50 -3.00
CA ALA A 269 -15.33 -34.59 -2.10
C ALA A 269 -16.51 -35.21 -1.39
N ALA A 270 -17.53 -34.45 -0.99
CA ALA A 270 -18.75 -34.94 -0.40
C ALA A 270 -19.60 -35.77 -1.39
N GLN A 271 -19.60 -35.39 -2.67
CA GLN A 271 -20.28 -36.16 -3.73
C GLN A 271 -19.58 -37.49 -4.02
N LEU A 272 -18.26 -37.52 -4.01
CA LEU A 272 -17.47 -38.74 -4.23
C LEU A 272 -17.49 -39.69 -3.05
N ALA A 273 -17.76 -39.21 -1.84
CA ALA A 273 -17.85 -40.01 -0.61
C ALA A 273 -19.21 -40.68 -0.42
N GLN A 274 -20.21 -40.47 -1.28
CA GLN A 274 -21.50 -41.19 -1.19
C GLN A 274 -21.32 -42.63 -1.61
N PRO A 275 -21.63 -43.63 -0.74
CA PRO A 275 -21.54 -45.03 -1.12
C PRO A 275 -22.55 -45.32 -2.21
N ALA A 276 -22.13 -46.04 -3.26
CA ALA A 276 -22.97 -46.48 -4.35
C ALA A 276 -24.19 -47.25 -3.78
N ARG A 277 -25.39 -46.75 -4.04
CA ARG A 277 -26.63 -47.47 -3.71
C ARG A 277 -26.63 -48.82 -4.45
N ARG A 278 -26.43 -49.89 -3.72
CA ARG A 278 -26.64 -51.22 -4.24
C ARG A 278 -28.12 -51.40 -4.59
N SER A 279 -28.42 -51.45 -5.89
CA SER A 279 -29.70 -51.91 -6.39
C SER A 279 -29.85 -53.36 -6.00
N ARG A 280 -30.74 -53.64 -5.05
CA ARG A 280 -31.22 -55.01 -4.82
C ARG A 280 -32.24 -55.29 -5.91
N GLU A 281 -31.83 -56.04 -6.92
CA GLU A 281 -32.75 -56.80 -7.77
C GLU A 281 -33.41 -57.89 -6.88
N ILE A 282 -34.73 -57.84 -6.83
CA ILE A 282 -35.59 -58.90 -6.28
C ILE A 282 -35.93 -59.78 -7.48
N ALA A 283 -35.26 -60.91 -7.52
CA ALA A 283 -35.73 -61.99 -8.34
C ALA A 283 -36.67 -62.85 -7.45
N GLY A 284 -37.90 -63.05 -7.88
CA GLY A 284 -38.86 -63.99 -7.39
C GLY A 284 -39.71 -64.49 -8.51
#